data_11b49ea23f0e2593155c1fe7c4bea2a2
#
_entry.id   11b49ea23f0e2593155c1fe7c4bea2a2
#
_cell.length_a   1.000
_cell.length_b   1.000
_cell.length_c   1.000
_cell.angle_alpha   90.00
_cell.angle_beta   90.00
_cell.angle_gamma   90.00
#
_symmetry.space_group_name_H-M   'P 1'
#
loop_
_entity.id
_entity.type
_entity.pdbx_description
1 polymer ?
#
loop_
_entity_poly.entity_id
_entity_poly.type
_entity_poly.pdbx_seq_one_letter_code
_entity_poly.pdbx_strand_id
1 'polypeptide(L)'
;MIITTLVYLKRNNQTLLLYRNKKEKDINQGKWIGVGGKLKNGESPYECAVRETYEETGYRIHSARFVGMVSFPGLYYGEDELMFIYTSSHFSGELH
;
A
#
# COMPACT_ATOMS: atom_id res chain seq x y z
N MET A 1 -12.79 12.80 -1.83
CA MET A 1 -11.97 11.99 -0.90
C MET A 1 -11.19 10.95 -1.68
N ILE A 2 -9.91 10.84 -1.37
CA ILE A 2 -9.04 9.83 -2.00
C ILE A 2 -9.03 8.60 -1.11
N ILE A 3 -9.22 7.42 -1.70
CA ILE A 3 -9.14 6.16 -0.98
C ILE A 3 -7.87 5.45 -1.41
N THR A 4 -7.06 5.05 -0.44
CA THR A 4 -5.78 4.40 -0.68
C THR A 4 -5.67 3.12 0.14
N THR A 5 -4.66 2.31 -0.19
CA THR A 5 -4.33 1.13 0.59
C THR A 5 -2.86 1.17 0.98
N LEU A 6 -2.56 0.51 2.09
CA LEU A 6 -1.20 0.30 2.54
C LEU A 6 -1.10 -1.16 2.98
N VAL A 7 -0.07 -1.85 2.51
CA VAL A 7 0.13 -3.26 2.81
C VAL A 7 1.49 -3.46 3.44
N TYR A 8 1.51 -4.14 4.57
CA TYR A 8 2.75 -4.58 5.18
C TYR A 8 2.91 -6.08 4.92
N LEU A 9 3.90 -6.42 4.11
CA LEU A 9 4.25 -7.82 3.84
C LEU A 9 5.26 -8.26 4.89
N LYS A 10 4.93 -9.32 5.61
CA LYS A 10 5.75 -9.80 6.72
C LYS A 10 6.19 -11.24 6.50
N ARG A 11 7.48 -11.50 6.69
CA ARG A 11 8.06 -12.85 6.59
C ARG A 11 9.28 -12.91 7.48
N ASN A 12 9.37 -13.97 8.31
CA ASN A 12 10.55 -14.20 9.17
C ASN A 12 10.86 -13.00 10.06
N ASN A 13 9.82 -12.39 10.64
CA ASN A 13 9.95 -11.21 11.52
C ASN A 13 10.47 -9.97 10.80
N GLN A 14 10.41 -9.96 9.45
CA GLN A 14 10.79 -8.81 8.65
C GLN A 14 9.55 -8.22 7.98
N THR A 15 9.59 -6.91 7.75
CA THR A 15 8.53 -6.20 7.03
C THR A 15 9.13 -5.54 5.81
N LEU A 16 8.53 -5.76 4.65
CA LEU A 16 8.97 -5.12 3.41
C LEU A 16 8.54 -3.66 3.39
N LEU A 17 9.49 -2.78 3.21
CA LEU A 17 9.24 -1.36 3.02
C LEU A 17 9.88 -0.91 1.72
N LEU A 18 9.24 0.06 1.06
CA LEU A 18 9.73 0.63 -0.18
C LEU A 18 10.26 2.04 0.08
N TYR A 19 11.41 2.37 -0.49
CA TYR A 19 11.96 3.71 -0.40
C TYR A 19 11.40 4.57 -1.53
N ARG A 20 10.74 5.66 -1.17
CA ARG A 20 10.10 6.57 -2.13
C ARG A 20 11.03 7.74 -2.44
N ASN A 21 11.57 7.76 -3.63
CA ASN A 21 12.44 8.86 -4.06
C ASN A 21 12.24 9.24 -5.54
N LYS A 22 11.16 8.79 -6.14
CA LYS A 22 10.99 8.87 -7.59
C LYS A 22 10.30 10.15 -8.07
N LYS A 23 9.50 10.77 -7.23
CA LYS A 23 8.69 11.93 -7.64
C LYS A 23 9.05 13.13 -6.79
N GLU A 24 9.37 14.21 -7.47
CA GLU A 24 9.78 15.44 -6.85
C GLU A 24 8.74 16.01 -5.89
N LYS A 25 7.46 15.84 -6.20
CA LYS A 25 6.36 16.36 -5.39
C LYS A 25 5.63 15.30 -4.59
N ASP A 26 6.20 14.10 -4.48
CA ASP A 26 5.61 13.03 -3.68
C ASP A 26 5.77 13.36 -2.21
N ILE A 27 4.67 13.39 -1.45
CA ILE A 27 4.72 13.70 -0.02
C ILE A 27 5.48 12.66 0.78
N ASN A 28 5.68 11.47 0.22
CA ASN A 28 6.43 10.39 0.85
C ASN A 28 7.87 10.28 0.35
N GLN A 29 8.30 11.23 -0.48
CA GLN A 29 9.65 11.21 -1.03
C GLN A 29 10.69 11.18 0.08
N GLY A 30 11.69 10.31 -0.07
CA GLY A 30 12.76 10.16 0.92
C GLY A 30 12.36 9.37 2.15
N LYS A 31 11.20 8.72 2.15
CA LYS A 31 10.73 7.93 3.29
C LYS A 31 10.58 6.47 2.92
N TRP A 32 10.73 5.61 3.93
CA TRP A 32 10.45 4.19 3.80
C TRP A 32 8.99 3.97 4.16
N ILE A 33 8.21 3.38 3.25
CA ILE A 33 6.78 3.14 3.46
C ILE A 33 6.42 1.72 3.06
N GLY A 34 5.24 1.27 3.49
CA GLY A 34 4.69 0.01 3.02
C GLY A 34 4.26 0.11 1.55
N VAL A 35 3.81 -1.00 1.03
CA VAL A 35 3.36 -1.12 -0.37
C VAL A 35 1.92 -0.64 -0.47
N GLY A 36 1.55 0.05 -1.55
CA GLY A 36 0.15 0.41 -1.74
C GLY A 36 -0.05 1.53 -2.74
N GLY A 37 -1.27 1.99 -2.85
CA GLY A 37 -1.62 3.06 -3.76
C GLY A 37 -3.10 3.37 -3.75
N LYS A 38 -3.55 4.12 -4.77
CA LYS A 38 -4.93 4.56 -4.89
C LYS A 38 -5.80 3.49 -5.56
N LEU A 39 -7.07 3.42 -5.14
CA LEU A 39 -8.04 2.57 -5.80
C LEU A 39 -8.30 3.05 -7.22
N LYS A 40 -8.49 2.11 -8.13
CA LYS A 40 -9.03 2.36 -9.46
C LYS A 40 -10.56 2.27 -9.39
N ASN A 41 -11.21 2.85 -10.39
CA ASN A 41 -12.67 2.77 -10.49
C ASN A 41 -13.12 1.30 -10.48
N GLY A 42 -14.10 1.00 -9.65
CA GLY A 42 -14.67 -0.34 -9.57
C GLY A 42 -13.84 -1.33 -8.76
N GLU A 43 -12.74 -0.88 -8.19
CA GLU A 43 -11.85 -1.74 -7.41
C GLU A 43 -12.17 -1.62 -5.92
N SER A 44 -12.19 -2.75 -5.22
CA SER A 44 -12.31 -2.72 -3.77
C SER A 44 -10.94 -2.42 -3.14
N PRO A 45 -10.91 -2.00 -1.87
CA PRO A 45 -9.63 -1.83 -1.18
C PRO A 45 -8.77 -3.09 -1.18
N TYR A 46 -9.38 -4.27 -0.99
CA TYR A 46 -8.63 -5.52 -1.00
C TYR A 46 -8.03 -5.79 -2.39
N GLU A 47 -8.81 -5.59 -3.44
CA GLU A 47 -8.32 -5.77 -4.81
C GLU A 47 -7.19 -4.80 -5.12
N CYS A 48 -7.30 -3.57 -4.66
CA CYS A 48 -6.23 -2.58 -4.81
C CYS A 48 -4.96 -3.03 -4.11
N ALA A 49 -5.09 -3.54 -2.88
CA ALA A 49 -3.94 -4.04 -2.11
C ALA A 49 -3.22 -5.15 -2.88
N VAL A 50 -3.97 -6.10 -3.43
CA VAL A 50 -3.39 -7.20 -4.21
C VAL A 50 -2.69 -6.69 -5.45
N ARG A 51 -3.36 -5.82 -6.20
CA ARG A 51 -2.81 -5.28 -7.45
C ARG A 51 -1.56 -4.44 -7.23
N GLU A 52 -1.62 -3.48 -6.32
CA GLU A 52 -0.50 -2.60 -6.05
C GLU A 52 0.71 -3.37 -5.53
N THR A 53 0.47 -4.37 -4.68
CA THR A 53 1.56 -5.19 -4.18
C THR A 53 2.27 -5.89 -5.33
N TYR A 54 1.52 -6.48 -6.25
CA TYR A 54 2.14 -7.17 -7.38
C TYR A 54 2.90 -6.19 -8.28
N GLU A 55 2.30 -5.04 -8.58
CA GLU A 55 2.93 -4.05 -9.45
C GLU A 55 4.23 -3.52 -8.88
N GLU A 56 4.27 -3.30 -7.56
CA GLU A 56 5.42 -2.69 -6.92
C GLU A 56 6.50 -3.69 -6.50
N THR A 57 6.14 -4.92 -6.24
CA THR A 57 7.09 -5.90 -5.67
C THR A 57 7.25 -7.19 -6.47
N GLY A 58 6.28 -7.56 -7.25
CA GLY A 58 6.25 -8.88 -7.89
C GLY A 58 5.61 -9.97 -7.04
N TYR A 59 5.30 -9.66 -5.78
CA TYR A 59 4.67 -10.64 -4.91
C TYR A 59 3.16 -10.68 -5.12
N ARG A 60 2.60 -11.91 -5.13
CA ARG A 60 1.15 -12.12 -5.18
C ARG A 60 0.65 -12.44 -3.80
N ILE A 61 -0.29 -11.65 -3.31
CA ILE A 61 -0.95 -11.91 -2.04
C ILE A 61 -1.98 -13.02 -2.23
N HIS A 62 -1.90 -14.05 -1.40
CA HIS A 62 -2.91 -15.12 -1.36
C HIS A 62 -3.97 -14.82 -0.32
N SER A 63 -3.58 -14.20 0.78
CA SER A 63 -4.53 -13.71 1.77
C SER A 63 -3.90 -12.53 2.51
N ALA A 64 -4.75 -11.60 2.94
CA ALA A 64 -4.31 -10.46 3.71
C ALA A 64 -5.36 -10.15 4.76
N ARG A 65 -4.90 -9.68 5.92
CA ARG A 65 -5.77 -9.32 7.02
C ARG A 65 -5.97 -7.82 7.04
N PHE A 66 -7.22 -7.39 7.15
CA PHE A 66 -7.53 -5.98 7.33
C PHE A 66 -7.19 -5.57 8.76
N VAL A 67 -6.34 -4.55 8.90
CA VAL A 67 -5.86 -4.08 10.19
C VAL A 67 -6.66 -2.88 10.67
N GLY A 68 -7.02 -1.99 9.77
CA GLY A 68 -7.75 -0.80 10.15
C GLY A 68 -7.70 0.28 9.08
N MET A 69 -8.28 1.42 9.42
CA MET A 69 -8.32 2.58 8.53
C MET A 69 -7.73 3.78 9.24
N VAL A 70 -7.08 4.64 8.46
CA VAL A 70 -6.57 5.92 8.96
C VAL A 70 -7.08 7.02 8.04
N SER A 71 -7.58 8.10 8.64
CA SER A 71 -8.06 9.26 7.91
C SER A 71 -7.04 10.38 8.02
N PHE A 72 -6.75 11.02 6.88
CA PHE A 72 -5.83 12.17 6.83
C PHE A 72 -6.58 13.35 6.21
N PRO A 73 -7.22 14.20 7.02
CA PRO A 73 -7.97 15.34 6.49
C PRO A 73 -7.04 16.33 5.82
N GLY A 74 -7.35 16.65 4.56
CA GLY A 74 -6.64 17.68 3.81
C GLY A 74 -5.19 17.39 3.46
N LEU A 75 -4.69 16.17 3.75
CA LEU A 75 -3.27 15.86 3.59
C LEU A 75 -2.88 15.64 2.12
N TYR A 76 -3.75 15.02 1.34
CA TYR A 76 -3.40 14.62 -0.03
C TYR A 76 -3.71 15.76 -0.99
N TYR A 77 -2.76 16.68 -1.13
CA TYR A 77 -2.89 17.86 -2.01
C TYR A 77 -4.19 18.63 -1.75
N GLY A 78 -4.55 18.78 -0.46
CA GLY A 78 -5.75 19.50 -0.06
C GLY A 78 -7.01 18.64 0.01
N GLU A 79 -6.96 17.39 -0.42
CA GLU A 79 -8.08 16.47 -0.30
C GLU A 79 -7.93 15.58 0.93
N ASP A 80 -9.06 15.09 1.43
CA ASP A 80 -9.04 14.11 2.50
C ASP A 80 -8.64 12.75 1.93
N GLU A 81 -7.82 12.02 2.69
CA GLU A 81 -7.42 10.67 2.32
C GLU A 81 -7.94 9.68 3.36
N LEU A 82 -8.50 8.56 2.90
CA LEU A 82 -8.86 7.44 3.76
C LEU A 82 -8.01 6.25 3.34
N MET A 83 -7.19 5.76 4.25
CA MET A 83 -6.23 4.68 3.96
C MET A 83 -6.68 3.39 4.64
N PHE A 84 -6.83 2.34 3.85
CA PHE A 84 -7.12 0.98 4.34
C PHE A 84 -5.80 0.24 4.51
N ILE A 85 -5.57 -0.31 5.69
CA ILE A 85 -4.30 -0.96 6.04
C ILE A 85 -4.48 -2.46 6.15
N TYR A 86 -3.62 -3.20 5.46
CA TYR A 86 -3.62 -4.67 5.46
C TYR A 86 -2.24 -5.19 5.86
N THR A 87 -2.21 -6.40 6.40
CA THR A 87 -0.96 -7.15 6.56
C THR A 87 -1.11 -8.49 5.87
N SER A 88 -0.01 -9.00 5.32
CA SER A 88 0.00 -10.32 4.71
C SER A 88 1.29 -11.04 5.03
N SER A 89 1.16 -12.30 5.46
CA SER A 89 2.28 -13.22 5.58
C SER A 89 2.13 -14.38 4.61
N HIS A 90 1.09 -14.35 3.79
CA HIS A 90 0.78 -15.43 2.85
C HIS A 90 0.82 -14.87 1.43
N PHE A 91 1.99 -14.84 0.88
CA PHE A 91 2.24 -14.33 -0.47
C PHE A 91 3.36 -15.15 -1.10
N SER A 92 3.47 -15.10 -2.43
CA SER A 92 4.47 -15.84 -3.18
C SER A 92 4.98 -15.02 -4.35
N GLY A 93 5.97 -15.56 -5.05
CA GLY A 93 6.57 -14.91 -6.20
C GLY A 93 7.98 -14.43 -5.88
N GLU A 94 8.50 -13.58 -6.75
CA GLU A 94 9.85 -13.05 -6.61
C GLU A 94 9.82 -11.53 -6.61
N LEU A 95 10.60 -10.95 -5.73
CA LEU A 95 10.78 -9.51 -5.69
C LEU A 95 11.45 -9.03 -6.97
N HIS A 96 10.88 -8.02 -7.60
CA HIS A 96 11.46 -7.46 -8.82
C HIS A 96 11.84 -6.00 -8.69
#